data_5454503a7c69c0fafdaba25f7248e8e9
#
_entry.id   5454503a7c69c0fafdaba25f7248e8e9
#
_cell.length_a   1.000
_cell.length_b   1.000
_cell.length_c   1.000
_cell.angle_alpha   90.00
_cell.angle_beta   90.00
_cell.angle_gamma   90.00
#
_symmetry.space_group_name_H-M   'P 1'
#
loop_
_entity.id
_entity.type
_entity.pdbx_description
1 polymer ?
#
loop_
_entity_poly.entity_id
_entity_poly.type
_entity_poly.pdbx_seq_one_letter_code
_entity_poly.pdbx_strand_id
1 'polypeptide(L)'
;MVHNKQGIDMLHGRIWTKVLRFALPVAATGILEQLFNASGIMIVGNFSQSDGTAAVAAVGSNAPVTGLILNLFIGIALGANVVIANAIGRGGREAVRNAVHTSIVTALIGGVIVAIIGELLAGPLLGMLNVTADVFPLALAYLRIYLIGMPVILLYNFETAIFRSIGDTQAPLAVLAISGVLNVTMGLIFVVLFHWGVSGVATATVIANVVSSMILLYRLVHTDAAIHVDLREFGIDWFTLRQILRIGLPAGVQSAVFAVANIIIQAAINSLGTVVMAASSAAFNIEIIAYYVLNSFSQACATFTGQNYGAKRIGRCKRVLGICILEDFIATAATIAVVLFFGHSLLALFDATPEVISVGYTRLVMVFSAYTFSMLYEVMSGYLRGFGISLVPALLTVIGVVGVRITWIAFVFPAHRTFEAIMIVYPISLAATAVLIGIALLCYRPSKRFAVKP
;
A
#
# COMPACT_ATOMS: atom_id res chain seq x y z
N MET A 1 -19.02 17.51 -22.28
CA MET A 1 -17.73 16.86 -22.02
C MET A 1 -16.94 17.76 -21.07
N VAL A 2 -16.73 17.33 -19.84
CA VAL A 2 -15.91 18.09 -18.87
C VAL A 2 -14.45 17.87 -19.25
N HIS A 3 -13.82 18.86 -19.85
CA HIS A 3 -12.38 18.86 -20.13
C HIS A 3 -11.66 18.99 -18.77
N ASN A 4 -11.14 17.87 -18.28
CA ASN A 4 -10.37 17.84 -17.03
C ASN A 4 -8.97 18.40 -17.32
N LYS A 5 -8.75 19.71 -17.08
CA LYS A 5 -7.47 20.37 -17.30
C LYS A 5 -6.35 19.90 -16.35
N GLN A 6 -6.67 19.15 -15.30
CA GLN A 6 -5.72 18.78 -14.23
C GLN A 6 -5.38 17.28 -14.15
N GLY A 7 -6.04 16.39 -14.89
CA GLY A 7 -5.82 14.94 -14.83
C GLY A 7 -5.47 14.31 -16.18
N ILE A 8 -5.12 13.02 -16.16
CA ILE A 8 -4.87 12.23 -17.37
C ILE A 8 -6.20 11.85 -18.03
N ASP A 9 -6.42 12.20 -19.30
CA ASP A 9 -7.55 11.68 -20.07
C ASP A 9 -7.37 10.17 -20.33
N MET A 10 -8.08 9.34 -19.57
CA MET A 10 -7.98 7.89 -19.66
C MET A 10 -8.86 7.29 -20.75
N LEU A 11 -9.81 8.09 -21.27
CA LEU A 11 -10.79 7.62 -22.22
C LEU A 11 -10.32 7.69 -23.69
N HIS A 12 -9.40 8.60 -24.02
CA HIS A 12 -8.97 8.86 -25.40
C HIS A 12 -7.44 8.71 -25.53
N GLY A 13 -6.95 8.71 -26.75
CA GLY A 13 -5.53 8.73 -27.10
C GLY A 13 -4.75 7.47 -26.73
N ARG A 14 -3.43 7.54 -26.76
CA ARG A 14 -2.50 6.41 -26.54
C ARG A 14 -2.50 6.00 -25.07
N ILE A 15 -2.76 4.72 -24.77
CA ILE A 15 -2.81 4.20 -23.40
C ILE A 15 -1.40 4.10 -22.82
N TRP A 16 -0.43 3.62 -23.59
CA TRP A 16 0.96 3.39 -23.17
C TRP A 16 1.56 4.56 -22.40
N THR A 17 1.70 5.71 -23.03
CA THR A 17 2.31 6.87 -22.37
C THR A 17 1.53 7.35 -21.14
N LYS A 18 0.23 7.12 -21.11
CA LYS A 18 -0.65 7.55 -20.02
C LYS A 18 -0.57 6.64 -18.81
N VAL A 19 -0.42 5.34 -19.02
CA VAL A 19 -0.22 4.37 -17.93
C VAL A 19 1.13 4.61 -17.27
N LEU A 20 2.21 4.79 -18.01
CA LEU A 20 3.52 5.16 -17.45
C LEU A 20 3.46 6.47 -16.68
N ARG A 21 2.83 7.51 -17.24
CA ARG A 21 2.68 8.81 -16.58
C ARG A 21 1.86 8.73 -15.28
N PHE A 22 0.98 7.74 -15.16
CA PHE A 22 0.24 7.46 -13.95
C PHE A 22 1.06 6.62 -12.97
N ALA A 23 1.65 5.52 -13.43
CA ALA A 23 2.30 4.52 -12.59
C ALA A 23 3.59 5.04 -11.94
N LEU A 24 4.44 5.78 -12.68
CA LEU A 24 5.71 6.27 -12.14
C LEU A 24 5.56 7.17 -10.90
N PRO A 25 4.67 8.19 -10.88
CA PRO A 25 4.47 8.97 -9.66
C PRO A 25 3.85 8.15 -8.52
N VAL A 26 3.01 7.14 -8.80
CA VAL A 26 2.44 6.26 -7.78
C VAL A 26 3.54 5.39 -7.15
N ALA A 27 4.44 4.82 -7.96
CA ALA A 27 5.60 4.08 -7.47
C ALA A 27 6.50 4.97 -6.62
N ALA A 28 6.81 6.18 -7.10
CA ALA A 28 7.62 7.16 -6.38
C ALA A 28 6.99 7.55 -5.03
N THR A 29 5.66 7.69 -4.97
CA THR A 29 4.93 7.95 -3.71
C THR A 29 5.19 6.83 -2.70
N GLY A 30 5.01 5.56 -3.07
CA GLY A 30 5.23 4.43 -2.16
C GLY A 30 6.69 4.32 -1.71
N ILE A 31 7.65 4.54 -2.61
CA ILE A 31 9.09 4.53 -2.28
C ILE A 31 9.43 5.65 -1.30
N LEU A 32 8.92 6.87 -1.54
CA LEU A 32 9.13 8.00 -0.63
C LEU A 32 8.50 7.77 0.74
N GLU A 33 7.30 7.22 0.82
CA GLU A 33 6.68 6.84 2.10
C GLU A 33 7.56 5.88 2.89
N GLN A 34 8.14 4.88 2.22
CA GLN A 34 9.06 3.93 2.87
C GLN A 34 10.33 4.61 3.37
N LEU A 35 10.91 5.51 2.58
CA LEU A 35 12.11 6.26 2.99
C LEU A 35 11.83 7.18 4.18
N PHE A 36 10.68 7.83 4.22
CA PHE A 36 10.31 8.69 5.35
C PHE A 36 10.03 7.88 6.62
N ASN A 37 9.41 6.70 6.51
CA ASN A 37 9.25 5.79 7.65
C ASN A 37 10.61 5.32 8.20
N ALA A 38 11.53 4.95 7.32
CA ALA A 38 12.89 4.57 7.70
C ALA A 38 13.63 5.72 8.39
N SER A 39 13.49 6.96 7.90
CA SER A 39 14.14 8.13 8.50
C SER A 39 13.68 8.38 9.94
N GLY A 40 12.41 8.15 10.25
CA GLY A 40 11.88 8.25 11.61
C GLY A 40 12.57 7.30 12.59
N ILE A 41 12.76 6.03 12.15
CA ILE A 41 13.48 5.02 12.94
C ILE A 41 14.96 5.43 13.14
N MET A 42 15.61 5.93 12.08
CA MET A 42 17.01 6.40 12.15
C MET A 42 17.16 7.59 13.10
N ILE A 43 16.21 8.52 13.13
CA ILE A 43 16.24 9.69 14.00
C ILE A 43 16.19 9.25 15.47
N VAL A 44 15.26 8.38 15.86
CA VAL A 44 15.18 7.93 17.26
C VAL A 44 16.36 7.05 17.65
N GLY A 45 16.86 6.22 16.74
CA GLY A 45 17.99 5.34 17.01
C GLY A 45 19.31 6.09 17.26
N ASN A 46 19.56 7.18 16.51
CA ASN A 46 20.83 7.89 16.58
C ASN A 46 20.82 9.13 17.49
N PHE A 47 19.66 9.74 17.70
CA PHE A 47 19.57 11.04 18.37
C PHE A 47 18.70 11.04 19.64
N SER A 48 18.09 9.91 20.02
CA SER A 48 17.36 9.83 21.28
C SER A 48 18.33 9.88 22.47
N GLN A 49 18.02 10.68 23.48
CA GLN A 49 18.82 10.73 24.73
C GLN A 49 18.59 9.49 25.61
N SER A 50 17.46 8.83 25.49
CA SER A 50 17.21 7.51 26.09
C SER A 50 17.93 6.43 25.28
N ASP A 51 17.97 5.20 25.80
CA ASP A 51 18.50 4.06 25.05
C ASP A 51 17.93 4.01 23.63
N GLY A 52 18.76 4.35 22.63
CA GLY A 52 18.37 4.37 21.23
C GLY A 52 17.83 3.03 20.76
N THR A 53 18.32 1.93 21.33
CA THR A 53 17.85 0.57 21.07
C THR A 53 16.41 0.39 21.53
N ALA A 54 16.08 0.85 22.74
CA ALA A 54 14.72 0.81 23.26
C ALA A 54 13.76 1.69 22.44
N ALA A 55 14.23 2.86 21.98
CA ALA A 55 13.44 3.75 21.12
C ALA A 55 13.14 3.13 19.75
N VAL A 56 14.12 2.50 19.10
CA VAL A 56 13.92 1.77 17.84
C VAL A 56 12.96 0.58 18.04
N ALA A 57 13.14 -0.19 19.13
CA ALA A 57 12.25 -1.29 19.49
C ALA A 57 10.81 -0.81 19.71
N ALA A 58 10.62 0.36 20.35
CA ALA A 58 9.31 0.95 20.58
C ALA A 58 8.59 1.32 19.27
N VAL A 59 9.28 1.95 18.33
CA VAL A 59 8.70 2.25 17.01
C VAL A 59 8.40 0.96 16.23
N GLY A 60 9.35 0.02 16.22
CA GLY A 60 9.22 -1.26 15.51
C GLY A 60 8.09 -2.13 16.01
N SER A 61 7.86 -2.20 17.34
CA SER A 61 6.78 -2.99 17.94
C SER A 61 5.37 -2.49 17.58
N ASN A 62 5.24 -1.23 17.18
CA ASN A 62 3.97 -0.65 16.74
C ASN A 62 3.63 -0.96 15.26
N ALA A 63 4.63 -1.31 14.43
CA ALA A 63 4.46 -1.53 13.00
C ALA A 63 3.36 -2.56 12.65
N PRO A 64 3.20 -3.71 13.35
CA PRO A 64 2.12 -4.65 13.08
C PRO A 64 0.73 -4.07 13.28
N VAL A 65 0.52 -3.29 14.35
CA VAL A 65 -0.79 -2.69 14.67
C VAL A 65 -1.13 -1.58 13.69
N THR A 66 -0.22 -0.64 13.51
CA THR A 66 -0.41 0.50 12.60
C THR A 66 -0.52 0.03 11.15
N GLY A 67 0.30 -0.92 10.74
CA GLY A 67 0.26 -1.52 9.41
C GLY A 67 -1.04 -2.25 9.10
N LEU A 68 -1.59 -3.01 10.05
CA LEU A 68 -2.87 -3.70 9.89
C LEU A 68 -4.01 -2.70 9.65
N ILE A 69 -4.07 -1.64 10.45
CA ILE A 69 -5.09 -0.59 10.33
C ILE A 69 -4.94 0.15 9.00
N LEU A 70 -3.73 0.60 8.67
CA LEU A 70 -3.48 1.34 7.43
C LEU A 70 -3.79 0.50 6.20
N ASN A 71 -3.34 -0.76 6.15
CA ASN A 71 -3.59 -1.64 5.02
C ASN A 71 -5.08 -1.88 4.77
N LEU A 72 -5.88 -2.01 5.85
CA LEU A 72 -7.33 -2.13 5.73
C LEU A 72 -7.94 -0.90 5.06
N PHE A 73 -7.59 0.29 5.54
CA PHE A 73 -8.15 1.54 5.03
C PHE A 73 -7.58 1.95 3.66
N ILE A 74 -6.32 1.64 3.35
CA ILE A 74 -5.76 1.79 2.00
C ILE A 74 -6.56 0.96 0.99
N GLY A 75 -6.97 -0.25 1.37
CA GLY A 75 -7.88 -1.06 0.56
C GLY A 75 -9.24 -0.39 0.35
N ILE A 76 -9.83 0.21 1.41
CA ILE A 76 -11.10 0.94 1.29
C ILE A 76 -10.94 2.19 0.41
N ALA A 77 -9.83 2.91 0.55
CA ALA A 77 -9.50 4.06 -0.31
C ALA A 77 -9.32 3.65 -1.79
N LEU A 78 -8.76 2.45 -2.05
CA LEU A 78 -8.74 1.89 -3.40
C LEU A 78 -10.16 1.65 -3.95
N GLY A 79 -11.08 1.20 -3.09
CA GLY A 79 -12.51 1.08 -3.43
C GLY A 79 -13.11 2.43 -3.82
N ALA A 80 -12.82 3.48 -3.06
CA ALA A 80 -13.24 4.85 -3.37
C ALA A 80 -12.66 5.31 -4.73
N ASN A 81 -11.37 5.09 -4.99
CA ASN A 81 -10.75 5.39 -6.28
C ASN A 81 -11.50 4.77 -7.45
N VAL A 82 -11.81 3.46 -7.38
CA VAL A 82 -12.50 2.74 -8.46
C VAL A 82 -13.94 3.24 -8.66
N VAL A 83 -14.67 3.52 -7.57
CA VAL A 83 -16.05 4.03 -7.64
C VAL A 83 -16.07 5.43 -8.27
N ILE A 84 -15.18 6.32 -7.84
CA ILE A 84 -15.06 7.67 -8.40
C ILE A 84 -14.64 7.60 -9.87
N ALA A 85 -13.62 6.79 -10.20
CA ALA A 85 -13.17 6.60 -11.59
C ALA A 85 -14.32 6.11 -12.49
N ASN A 86 -15.15 5.19 -12.01
CA ASN A 86 -16.31 4.68 -12.72
C ASN A 86 -17.38 5.78 -12.92
N ALA A 87 -17.67 6.59 -11.89
CA ALA A 87 -18.58 7.71 -11.96
C ALA A 87 -18.11 8.78 -12.96
N ILE A 88 -16.81 9.09 -12.98
CA ILE A 88 -16.19 9.98 -13.96
C ILE A 88 -16.38 9.43 -15.39
N GLY A 89 -16.14 8.15 -15.58
CA GLY A 89 -16.34 7.48 -16.86
C GLY A 89 -17.77 7.56 -17.37
N ARG A 90 -18.77 7.50 -16.49
CA ARG A 90 -20.19 7.67 -16.81
C ARG A 90 -20.56 9.11 -17.17
N GLY A 91 -19.74 10.10 -16.81
CA GLY A 91 -19.98 11.52 -17.04
C GLY A 91 -21.00 12.16 -16.09
N GLY A 92 -21.37 11.49 -15.02
CA GLY A 92 -22.35 11.97 -14.03
C GLY A 92 -21.69 12.85 -12.95
N ARG A 93 -21.83 14.18 -13.02
CA ARG A 93 -21.27 15.11 -12.02
C ARG A 93 -21.76 14.83 -10.60
N GLU A 94 -23.05 14.58 -10.43
CA GLU A 94 -23.64 14.27 -9.14
C GLU A 94 -23.08 12.97 -8.55
N ALA A 95 -22.97 11.92 -9.35
CA ALA A 95 -22.39 10.63 -8.91
C ALA A 95 -20.92 10.78 -8.47
N VAL A 96 -20.13 11.62 -9.17
CA VAL A 96 -18.74 11.91 -8.78
C VAL A 96 -18.74 12.70 -7.46
N ARG A 97 -19.54 13.74 -7.35
CA ARG A 97 -19.65 14.55 -6.12
C ARG A 97 -20.02 13.68 -4.93
N ASN A 98 -21.09 12.87 -5.04
CA ASN A 98 -21.50 11.97 -3.98
C ASN A 98 -20.41 10.99 -3.58
N ALA A 99 -19.67 10.44 -4.55
CA ALA A 99 -18.57 9.51 -4.29
C ALA A 99 -17.39 10.19 -3.59
N VAL A 100 -17.03 11.41 -3.97
CA VAL A 100 -15.96 12.20 -3.34
C VAL A 100 -16.33 12.57 -1.91
N HIS A 101 -17.52 13.15 -1.69
CA HIS A 101 -17.99 13.55 -0.34
C HIS A 101 -18.13 12.33 0.57
N THR A 102 -18.75 11.24 0.10
CA THR A 102 -18.85 9.98 0.87
C THR A 102 -17.47 9.45 1.24
N SER A 103 -16.49 9.53 0.34
CA SER A 103 -15.11 9.07 0.60
C SER A 103 -14.44 9.88 1.73
N ILE A 104 -14.54 11.20 1.70
CA ILE A 104 -13.98 12.09 2.73
C ILE A 104 -14.64 11.83 4.09
N VAL A 105 -15.97 11.78 4.13
CA VAL A 105 -16.71 11.53 5.37
C VAL A 105 -16.41 10.15 5.92
N THR A 106 -16.28 9.12 5.05
CA THR A 106 -15.89 7.77 5.45
C THR A 106 -14.48 7.74 6.06
N ALA A 107 -13.54 8.49 5.50
CA ALA A 107 -12.19 8.60 6.04
C ALA A 107 -12.18 9.22 7.44
N LEU A 108 -12.90 10.33 7.62
CA LEU A 108 -12.98 11.03 8.90
C LEU A 108 -13.68 10.19 9.97
N ILE A 109 -14.86 9.64 9.67
CA ILE A 109 -15.60 8.80 10.62
C ILE A 109 -14.81 7.54 10.94
N GLY A 110 -14.28 6.85 9.92
CA GLY A 110 -13.44 5.67 10.09
C GLY A 110 -12.21 5.98 10.94
N GLY A 111 -11.55 7.11 10.70
CA GLY A 111 -10.40 7.56 11.47
C GLY A 111 -10.73 7.85 12.93
N VAL A 112 -11.86 8.52 13.19
CA VAL A 112 -12.32 8.78 14.57
C VAL A 112 -12.67 7.47 15.29
N ILE A 113 -13.37 6.54 14.63
CA ILE A 113 -13.69 5.23 15.19
C ILE A 113 -12.39 4.48 15.54
N VAL A 114 -11.42 4.46 14.64
CA VAL A 114 -10.11 3.82 14.85
C VAL A 114 -9.36 4.50 16.00
N ALA A 115 -9.37 5.82 16.08
CA ALA A 115 -8.73 6.56 17.17
C ALA A 115 -9.34 6.17 18.52
N ILE A 116 -10.66 6.18 18.64
CA ILE A 116 -11.35 5.85 19.90
C ILE A 116 -11.12 4.39 20.29
N ILE A 117 -11.37 3.45 19.38
CA ILE A 117 -11.20 2.02 19.67
C ILE A 117 -9.73 1.70 19.90
N GLY A 118 -8.85 2.28 19.10
CA GLY A 118 -7.41 2.09 19.20
C GLY A 118 -6.86 2.59 20.54
N GLU A 119 -7.28 3.78 21.01
CA GLU A 119 -6.88 4.30 22.32
C GLU A 119 -7.30 3.38 23.47
N LEU A 120 -8.50 2.83 23.42
CA LEU A 120 -9.00 1.87 24.41
C LEU A 120 -8.22 0.54 24.39
N LEU A 121 -7.78 0.11 23.21
CA LEU A 121 -7.13 -1.17 23.02
C LEU A 121 -5.59 -1.06 22.93
N ALA A 122 -5.00 0.12 22.93
CA ALA A 122 -3.55 0.32 22.73
C ALA A 122 -2.71 -0.50 23.73
N GLY A 123 -3.02 -0.42 25.03
CA GLY A 123 -2.31 -1.20 26.05
C GLY A 123 -2.47 -2.71 25.86
N PRO A 124 -3.69 -3.26 25.81
CA PRO A 124 -3.93 -4.66 25.53
C PRO A 124 -3.25 -5.18 24.26
N LEU A 125 -3.30 -4.43 23.17
CA LEU A 125 -2.66 -4.83 21.89
C LEU A 125 -1.13 -4.97 22.03
N LEU A 126 -0.46 -4.01 22.67
CA LEU A 126 0.97 -4.10 22.92
C LEU A 126 1.30 -5.23 23.91
N GLY A 127 0.44 -5.49 24.90
CA GLY A 127 0.58 -6.63 25.80
C GLY A 127 0.51 -7.97 25.05
N MET A 128 -0.41 -8.12 24.10
CA MET A 128 -0.50 -9.30 23.24
C MET A 128 0.73 -9.50 22.34
N LEU A 129 1.43 -8.44 22.00
CA LEU A 129 2.68 -8.49 21.23
C LEU A 129 3.91 -8.80 22.10
N ASN A 130 3.72 -9.04 23.40
CA ASN A 130 4.78 -9.33 24.37
C ASN A 130 5.90 -8.28 24.36
N VAL A 131 5.53 -7.01 24.26
CA VAL A 131 6.49 -5.89 24.34
C VAL A 131 7.09 -5.88 25.75
N THR A 132 8.41 -5.80 25.83
CA THR A 132 9.15 -5.83 27.11
C THR A 132 8.82 -4.63 27.99
N ALA A 133 8.92 -4.79 29.31
CA ALA A 133 8.47 -3.78 30.29
C ALA A 133 9.21 -2.44 30.17
N ASP A 134 10.46 -2.45 29.74
CA ASP A 134 11.31 -1.28 29.48
C ASP A 134 10.90 -0.51 28.21
N VAL A 135 10.45 -1.22 27.18
CA VAL A 135 10.02 -0.64 25.89
C VAL A 135 8.55 -0.22 25.91
N PHE A 136 7.72 -0.89 26.73
CA PHE A 136 6.26 -0.72 26.74
C PHE A 136 5.79 0.74 26.90
N PRO A 137 6.32 1.56 27.83
CA PRO A 137 5.88 2.94 27.98
C PRO A 137 6.14 3.80 26.73
N LEU A 138 7.30 3.57 26.08
CA LEU A 138 7.69 4.28 24.86
C LEU A 138 6.80 3.86 23.67
N ALA A 139 6.57 2.56 23.52
CA ALA A 139 5.70 2.01 22.49
C ALA A 139 4.25 2.49 22.64
N LEU A 140 3.75 2.53 23.89
CA LEU A 140 2.39 3.01 24.17
C LEU A 140 2.23 4.50 23.86
N ALA A 141 3.21 5.33 24.23
CA ALA A 141 3.20 6.75 23.93
C ALA A 141 3.20 7.01 22.41
N TYR A 142 4.05 6.30 21.66
CA TYR A 142 4.07 6.36 20.20
C TYR A 142 2.72 5.98 19.61
N LEU A 143 2.16 4.81 20.01
CA LEU A 143 0.92 4.29 19.46
C LEU A 143 -0.25 5.24 19.69
N ARG A 144 -0.39 5.78 20.91
CA ARG A 144 -1.47 6.74 21.23
C ARG A 144 -1.40 7.99 20.39
N ILE A 145 -0.24 8.62 20.26
CA ILE A 145 -0.08 9.81 19.40
C ILE A 145 -0.46 9.47 17.96
N TYR A 146 -0.02 8.32 17.46
CA TYR A 146 -0.32 7.89 16.10
C TYR A 146 -1.82 7.63 15.89
N LEU A 147 -2.49 7.00 16.87
CA LEU A 147 -3.94 6.72 16.85
C LEU A 147 -4.78 7.99 16.88
N ILE A 148 -4.39 8.99 17.68
CA ILE A 148 -5.03 10.32 17.68
C ILE A 148 -4.91 10.98 16.29
N GLY A 149 -3.82 10.74 15.58
CA GLY A 149 -3.59 11.20 14.22
C GLY A 149 -4.37 10.47 13.13
N MET A 150 -4.98 9.31 13.44
CA MET A 150 -5.64 8.45 12.43
C MET A 150 -6.70 9.16 11.58
N PRO A 151 -7.56 10.04 12.10
CA PRO A 151 -8.54 10.73 11.26
C PRO A 151 -7.89 11.45 10.08
N VAL A 152 -6.76 12.10 10.31
CA VAL A 152 -6.04 12.86 9.29
C VAL A 152 -5.20 11.96 8.38
N ILE A 153 -4.58 10.94 8.94
CA ILE A 153 -3.80 9.96 8.18
C ILE A 153 -4.71 9.22 7.17
N LEU A 154 -5.90 8.81 7.61
CA LEU A 154 -6.86 8.18 6.71
C LEU A 154 -7.42 9.16 5.70
N LEU A 155 -7.71 10.41 6.11
CA LEU A 155 -8.17 11.45 5.20
C LEU A 155 -7.15 11.66 4.05
N TYR A 156 -5.87 11.81 4.35
CA TYR A 156 -4.81 11.90 3.35
C TYR A 156 -4.82 10.72 2.35
N ASN A 157 -5.00 9.49 2.84
CA ASN A 157 -5.06 8.32 1.96
C ASN A 157 -6.26 8.35 1.02
N PHE A 158 -7.43 8.78 1.50
CA PHE A 158 -8.62 8.91 0.67
C PHE A 158 -8.52 10.08 -0.31
N GLU A 159 -7.98 11.22 0.10
CA GLU A 159 -7.71 12.34 -0.79
C GLU A 159 -6.75 11.94 -1.92
N THR A 160 -5.69 11.21 -1.60
CA THR A 160 -4.78 10.63 -2.59
C THR A 160 -5.53 9.72 -3.57
N ALA A 161 -6.44 8.88 -3.09
CA ALA A 161 -7.27 8.02 -3.93
C ALA A 161 -8.23 8.83 -4.84
N ILE A 162 -8.78 9.95 -4.35
CA ILE A 162 -9.61 10.87 -5.13
C ILE A 162 -8.80 11.49 -6.27
N PHE A 163 -7.61 12.03 -6.01
CA PHE A 163 -6.74 12.57 -7.06
C PHE A 163 -6.33 11.51 -8.09
N ARG A 164 -5.98 10.31 -7.64
CA ARG A 164 -5.67 9.18 -8.53
C ARG A 164 -6.84 8.81 -9.44
N SER A 165 -8.09 8.96 -8.99
CA SER A 165 -9.28 8.63 -9.78
C SER A 165 -9.43 9.46 -11.06
N ILE A 166 -8.93 10.70 -11.08
CA ILE A 166 -8.87 11.57 -12.27
C ILE A 166 -7.56 11.44 -13.04
N GLY A 167 -6.61 10.64 -12.53
CA GLY A 167 -5.27 10.49 -13.10
C GLY A 167 -4.27 11.55 -12.67
N ASP A 168 -4.57 12.38 -11.70
CA ASP A 168 -3.59 13.29 -11.11
C ASP A 168 -2.83 12.56 -9.99
N THR A 169 -1.73 11.92 -10.39
CA THR A 169 -0.82 11.21 -9.47
C THR A 169 0.36 12.08 -9.04
N GLN A 170 0.55 13.22 -9.70
CA GLN A 170 1.64 14.16 -9.40
C GLN A 170 1.32 15.03 -8.17
N ALA A 171 0.04 15.40 -7.99
CA ALA A 171 -0.36 16.21 -6.84
C ALA A 171 -0.09 15.50 -5.51
N PRO A 172 -0.53 14.24 -5.28
CA PRO A 172 -0.18 13.50 -4.06
C PRO A 172 1.32 13.32 -3.87
N LEU A 173 2.07 13.02 -4.94
CA LEU A 173 3.53 12.87 -4.89
C LEU A 173 4.22 14.17 -4.44
N ALA A 174 3.86 15.30 -5.02
CA ALA A 174 4.45 16.60 -4.67
C ALA A 174 4.14 16.98 -3.22
N VAL A 175 2.90 16.75 -2.77
CA VAL A 175 2.50 17.02 -1.39
C VAL A 175 3.24 16.10 -0.42
N LEU A 176 3.38 14.81 -0.73
CA LEU A 176 4.16 13.88 0.08
C LEU A 176 5.64 14.28 0.16
N ALA A 177 6.25 14.73 -0.94
CA ALA A 177 7.63 15.18 -0.93
C ALA A 177 7.84 16.37 0.02
N ILE A 178 6.93 17.35 -0.02
CA ILE A 178 6.97 18.53 0.88
C ILE A 178 6.77 18.11 2.34
N SER A 179 5.73 17.33 2.60
CA SER A 179 5.40 16.91 3.98
C SER A 179 6.41 15.90 4.54
N GLY A 180 7.04 15.11 3.70
CA GLY A 180 8.10 14.20 4.10
C GLY A 180 9.35 14.94 4.56
N VAL A 181 9.78 15.97 3.83
CA VAL A 181 10.86 16.86 4.28
C VAL A 181 10.48 17.52 5.61
N LEU A 182 9.24 18.00 5.74
CA LEU A 182 8.72 18.55 7.00
C LEU A 182 8.77 17.53 8.14
N ASN A 183 8.33 16.29 7.88
CA ASN A 183 8.35 15.18 8.85
C ASN A 183 9.77 14.93 9.39
N VAL A 184 10.76 14.80 8.50
CA VAL A 184 12.16 14.59 8.89
C VAL A 184 12.69 15.78 9.68
N THR A 185 12.43 17.00 9.22
CA THR A 185 12.91 18.22 9.89
C THR A 185 12.29 18.38 11.28
N MET A 186 10.97 18.21 11.40
CA MET A 186 10.28 18.28 12.69
C MET A 186 10.66 17.12 13.60
N GLY A 187 10.85 15.91 13.05
CA GLY A 187 11.35 14.77 13.81
C GLY A 187 12.71 15.06 14.45
N LEU A 188 13.64 15.63 13.69
CA LEU A 188 14.94 16.07 14.22
C LEU A 188 14.78 17.15 15.29
N ILE A 189 13.97 18.17 15.06
CA ILE A 189 13.72 19.26 16.03
C ILE A 189 13.15 18.68 17.33
N PHE A 190 12.12 17.84 17.26
CA PHE A 190 11.46 17.31 18.45
C PHE A 190 12.34 16.32 19.22
N VAL A 191 13.16 15.52 18.52
CA VAL A 191 14.05 14.55 19.16
C VAL A 191 15.31 15.20 19.69
N VAL A 192 15.96 16.07 18.90
CA VAL A 192 17.27 16.64 19.25
C VAL A 192 17.15 17.88 20.16
N LEU A 193 16.24 18.80 19.82
CA LEU A 193 16.11 20.07 20.57
C LEU A 193 15.14 19.96 21.75
N PHE A 194 14.00 19.31 21.56
CA PHE A 194 12.97 19.21 22.61
C PHE A 194 13.08 17.93 23.43
N HIS A 195 13.93 16.98 23.03
CA HIS A 195 14.16 15.72 23.74
C HIS A 195 12.91 14.86 23.93
N TRP A 196 11.95 14.95 22.99
CA TRP A 196 10.70 14.19 23.05
C TRP A 196 10.87 12.72 22.64
N GLY A 197 12.04 12.31 22.17
CA GLY A 197 12.33 10.92 21.78
C GLY A 197 11.30 10.34 20.80
N VAL A 198 10.78 9.18 21.14
CA VAL A 198 9.81 8.44 20.30
C VAL A 198 8.51 9.22 20.07
N SER A 199 8.03 9.95 21.10
CA SER A 199 6.83 10.79 20.98
C SER A 199 7.02 11.94 19.99
N GLY A 200 8.26 12.45 19.87
CA GLY A 200 8.60 13.50 18.90
C GLY A 200 8.45 13.04 17.46
N VAL A 201 8.91 11.83 17.13
CA VAL A 201 8.77 11.27 15.79
C VAL A 201 7.30 10.97 15.47
N ALA A 202 6.53 10.41 16.42
CA ALA A 202 5.10 10.19 16.23
C ALA A 202 4.36 11.51 15.95
N THR A 203 4.65 12.55 16.74
CA THR A 203 4.04 13.89 16.59
C THR A 203 4.43 14.51 15.25
N ALA A 204 5.69 14.43 14.84
CA ALA A 204 6.15 14.92 13.54
C ALA A 204 5.40 14.24 12.39
N THR A 205 5.21 12.92 12.48
CA THR A 205 4.46 12.13 11.47
C THR A 205 2.99 12.59 11.40
N VAL A 206 2.33 12.79 12.53
CA VAL A 206 0.94 13.27 12.55
C VAL A 206 0.84 14.69 11.96
N ILE A 207 1.72 15.62 12.35
CA ILE A 207 1.72 16.98 11.82
C ILE A 207 1.99 16.98 10.30
N ALA A 208 2.93 16.18 9.82
CA ALA A 208 3.20 16.05 8.39
C ALA A 208 1.97 15.57 7.61
N ASN A 209 1.21 14.60 8.15
CA ASN A 209 -0.05 14.15 7.57
C ASN A 209 -1.15 15.24 7.62
N VAL A 210 -1.22 16.02 8.70
CA VAL A 210 -2.12 17.19 8.78
C VAL A 210 -1.81 18.18 7.65
N VAL A 211 -0.55 18.54 7.46
CA VAL A 211 -0.14 19.45 6.39
C VAL A 211 -0.43 18.86 5.02
N SER A 212 -0.14 17.57 4.80
CA SER A 212 -0.46 16.88 3.53
C SER A 212 -1.95 16.95 3.21
N SER A 213 -2.78 16.54 4.17
CA SER A 213 -4.23 16.53 3.99
C SER A 213 -4.78 17.94 3.80
N MET A 214 -4.33 18.93 4.57
CA MET A 214 -4.75 20.32 4.37
C MET A 214 -4.43 20.85 2.98
N ILE A 215 -3.26 20.54 2.42
CA ILE A 215 -2.87 20.96 1.07
C ILE A 215 -3.76 20.25 0.02
N LEU A 216 -3.99 18.94 0.16
CA LEU A 216 -4.85 18.21 -0.78
C LEU A 216 -6.31 18.66 -0.67
N LEU A 217 -6.84 18.85 0.54
CA LEU A 217 -8.19 19.35 0.76
C LEU A 217 -8.37 20.77 0.17
N TYR A 218 -7.40 21.66 0.41
CA TYR A 218 -7.41 22.99 -0.20
C TYR A 218 -7.50 22.92 -1.73
N ARG A 219 -6.72 22.01 -2.35
CA ARG A 219 -6.79 21.77 -3.80
C ARG A 219 -8.15 21.21 -4.24
N LEU A 220 -8.76 20.30 -3.47
CA LEU A 220 -10.08 19.73 -3.77
C LEU A 220 -11.20 20.80 -3.71
N VAL A 221 -11.09 21.74 -2.78
CA VAL A 221 -12.06 22.84 -2.63
C VAL A 221 -11.91 23.91 -3.72
N HIS A 222 -10.69 24.11 -4.25
CA HIS A 222 -10.43 25.17 -5.24
C HIS A 222 -10.24 24.65 -6.67
N THR A 223 -10.52 23.37 -6.94
CA THR A 223 -10.42 22.81 -8.28
C THR A 223 -11.70 22.97 -9.08
N ASP A 224 -11.57 23.24 -10.40
CA ASP A 224 -12.69 23.18 -11.34
C ASP A 224 -12.94 21.75 -11.88
N ALA A 225 -12.15 20.78 -11.43
CA ALA A 225 -12.27 19.39 -11.84
C ALA A 225 -13.56 18.73 -11.30
N ALA A 226 -13.92 17.57 -11.86
CA ALA A 226 -15.12 16.84 -11.44
C ALA A 226 -15.09 16.39 -9.97
N ILE A 227 -13.91 16.36 -9.35
CA ILE A 227 -13.68 15.99 -7.95
C ILE A 227 -13.79 17.16 -6.96
N HIS A 228 -14.29 18.31 -7.39
CA HIS A 228 -14.51 19.47 -6.52
C HIS A 228 -15.32 19.11 -5.27
N VAL A 229 -14.88 19.63 -4.12
CA VAL A 229 -15.50 19.41 -2.82
C VAL A 229 -16.16 20.71 -2.35
N ASP A 230 -17.46 20.67 -2.09
CA ASP A 230 -18.16 21.74 -1.39
C ASP A 230 -18.28 21.37 0.09
N LEU A 231 -17.62 22.16 0.95
CA LEU A 231 -17.64 21.95 2.40
C LEU A 231 -19.03 22.11 3.04
N ARG A 232 -19.99 22.70 2.32
CA ARG A 232 -21.37 22.90 2.80
C ARG A 232 -22.29 21.72 2.52
N GLU A 233 -21.88 20.82 1.62
CA GLU A 233 -22.68 19.68 1.16
C GLU A 233 -22.13 18.33 1.65
N PHE A 234 -21.42 18.30 2.79
CA PHE A 234 -20.91 17.04 3.33
C PHE A 234 -22.07 16.10 3.69
N GLY A 235 -22.02 14.89 3.12
CA GLY A 235 -23.01 13.86 3.37
C GLY A 235 -22.53 12.49 2.97
N ILE A 236 -23.17 11.46 3.51
CA ILE A 236 -22.93 10.06 3.13
C ILE A 236 -24.07 9.62 2.21
N ASP A 237 -23.73 9.28 0.98
CA ASP A 237 -24.62 8.50 0.13
C ASP A 237 -24.42 7.00 0.42
N TRP A 238 -25.39 6.39 1.09
CA TRP A 238 -25.33 4.99 1.51
C TRP A 238 -25.16 4.01 0.37
N PHE A 239 -25.70 4.32 -0.81
CA PHE A 239 -25.51 3.48 -1.98
C PHE A 239 -24.04 3.51 -2.45
N THR A 240 -23.47 4.68 -2.52
CA THR A 240 -22.04 4.86 -2.87
C THR A 240 -21.13 4.28 -1.81
N LEU A 241 -21.41 4.47 -0.52
CA LEU A 241 -20.66 3.86 0.57
C LEU A 241 -20.63 2.33 0.45
N ARG A 242 -21.79 1.72 0.17
CA ARG A 242 -21.88 0.27 -0.04
C ARG A 242 -21.02 -0.18 -1.23
N GLN A 243 -20.96 0.61 -2.31
CA GLN A 243 -20.11 0.30 -3.46
C GLN A 243 -18.62 0.41 -3.09
N ILE A 244 -18.21 1.47 -2.37
CA ILE A 244 -16.84 1.65 -1.89
C ILE A 244 -16.42 0.48 -1.01
N LEU A 245 -17.24 0.11 -0.03
CA LEU A 245 -16.95 -1.01 0.86
C LEU A 245 -16.95 -2.36 0.15
N ARG A 246 -17.85 -2.57 -0.81
CA ARG A 246 -17.90 -3.82 -1.60
C ARG A 246 -16.61 -4.06 -2.41
N ILE A 247 -15.95 -3.00 -2.85
CA ILE A 247 -14.70 -3.08 -3.59
C ILE A 247 -13.50 -3.01 -2.63
N GLY A 248 -13.53 -2.07 -1.70
CA GLY A 248 -12.39 -1.74 -0.87
C GLY A 248 -12.19 -2.68 0.31
N LEU A 249 -13.26 -3.11 0.98
CA LEU A 249 -13.13 -3.97 2.16
C LEU A 249 -12.45 -5.33 1.84
N PRO A 250 -12.82 -6.06 0.76
CA PRO A 250 -12.08 -7.26 0.41
C PRO A 250 -10.61 -7.00 0.10
N ALA A 251 -10.28 -5.89 -0.55
CA ALA A 251 -8.89 -5.52 -0.84
C ALA A 251 -8.12 -5.16 0.43
N GLY A 252 -8.74 -4.46 1.37
CA GLY A 252 -8.15 -4.12 2.66
C GLY A 252 -7.93 -5.35 3.55
N VAL A 253 -8.92 -6.24 3.64
CA VAL A 253 -8.79 -7.50 4.37
C VAL A 253 -7.69 -8.37 3.76
N GLN A 254 -7.61 -8.46 2.43
CA GLN A 254 -6.50 -9.14 1.74
C GLN A 254 -5.15 -8.61 2.21
N SER A 255 -4.95 -7.29 2.21
CA SER A 255 -3.69 -6.67 2.63
C SER A 255 -3.39 -6.88 4.11
N ALA A 256 -4.41 -6.83 4.97
CA ALA A 256 -4.27 -7.10 6.41
C ALA A 256 -3.86 -8.55 6.68
N VAL A 257 -4.49 -9.52 6.01
CA VAL A 257 -4.15 -10.96 6.12
C VAL A 257 -2.74 -11.23 5.59
N PHE A 258 -2.31 -10.52 4.57
CA PHE A 258 -0.92 -10.58 4.10
C PHE A 258 0.09 -10.14 5.16
N ALA A 259 -0.22 -9.07 5.89
CA ALA A 259 0.64 -8.60 6.98
C ALA A 259 0.77 -9.65 8.09
N VAL A 260 -0.34 -10.31 8.45
CA VAL A 260 -0.32 -11.42 9.43
C VAL A 260 0.51 -12.60 8.92
N ALA A 261 0.38 -12.99 7.65
CA ALA A 261 1.17 -14.07 7.08
C ALA A 261 2.69 -13.76 7.09
N ASN A 262 3.05 -12.51 6.81
CA ASN A 262 4.45 -12.09 6.89
C ASN A 262 5.01 -12.18 8.32
N ILE A 263 4.21 -11.91 9.35
CA ILE A 263 4.62 -12.08 10.76
C ILE A 263 4.92 -13.56 11.04
N ILE A 264 4.08 -14.49 10.58
CA ILE A 264 4.27 -15.94 10.76
C ILE A 264 5.56 -16.41 10.07
N ILE A 265 5.79 -15.97 8.84
CA ILE A 265 7.02 -16.29 8.11
C ILE A 265 8.24 -15.69 8.81
N GLN A 266 8.15 -14.46 9.29
CA GLN A 266 9.24 -13.80 10.01
C GLN A 266 9.57 -14.54 11.31
N ALA A 267 8.57 -15.05 12.03
CA ALA A 267 8.80 -15.87 13.21
C ALA A 267 9.57 -17.16 12.88
N ALA A 268 9.25 -17.82 11.77
CA ALA A 268 10.01 -18.99 11.30
C ALA A 268 11.46 -18.61 10.93
N ILE A 269 11.68 -17.49 10.23
CA ILE A 269 13.00 -16.98 9.90
C ILE A 269 13.82 -16.67 11.17
N ASN A 270 13.20 -16.01 12.15
CA ASN A 270 13.86 -15.67 13.41
C ASN A 270 14.33 -16.88 14.20
N SER A 271 13.66 -18.04 14.06
CA SER A 271 14.06 -19.30 14.68
C SER A 271 15.37 -19.90 14.13
N LEU A 272 15.87 -19.38 12.99
CA LEU A 272 17.10 -19.84 12.35
C LEU A 272 18.35 -19.06 12.78
N GLY A 273 18.20 -18.06 13.65
CA GLY A 273 19.30 -17.31 14.22
C GLY A 273 19.46 -15.87 13.69
N THR A 274 20.34 -15.13 14.35
CA THR A 274 20.48 -13.68 14.17
C THR A 274 20.98 -13.27 12.79
N VAL A 275 21.91 -14.05 12.21
CA VAL A 275 22.45 -13.78 10.86
C VAL A 275 21.33 -13.89 9.81
N VAL A 276 20.53 -14.96 9.88
CA VAL A 276 19.41 -15.16 8.95
C VAL A 276 18.33 -14.07 9.13
N MET A 277 18.07 -13.66 10.36
CA MET A 277 17.14 -12.59 10.68
C MET A 277 17.59 -11.25 10.09
N ALA A 278 18.86 -10.87 10.29
CA ALA A 278 19.44 -9.64 9.73
C ALA A 278 19.43 -9.65 8.21
N ALA A 279 19.87 -10.74 7.59
CA ALA A 279 19.88 -10.93 6.15
C ALA A 279 18.48 -10.84 5.53
N SER A 280 17.49 -11.48 6.17
CA SER A 280 16.11 -11.46 5.73
C SER A 280 15.51 -10.05 5.84
N SER A 281 15.81 -9.31 6.88
CA SER A 281 15.33 -7.92 7.07
C SER A 281 15.91 -6.98 6.02
N ALA A 282 17.21 -7.08 5.73
CA ALA A 282 17.87 -6.29 4.69
C ALA A 282 17.25 -6.56 3.30
N ALA A 283 17.10 -7.83 2.94
CA ALA A 283 16.49 -8.23 1.67
C ALA A 283 15.03 -7.78 1.57
N PHE A 284 14.25 -7.86 2.63
CA PHE A 284 12.85 -7.42 2.66
C PHE A 284 12.69 -5.92 2.36
N ASN A 285 13.61 -5.07 2.82
CA ASN A 285 13.58 -3.64 2.48
C ASN A 285 13.79 -3.40 0.97
N ILE A 286 14.61 -4.21 0.32
CA ILE A 286 14.80 -4.17 -1.14
C ILE A 286 13.54 -4.66 -1.86
N GLU A 287 12.94 -5.77 -1.39
CA GLU A 287 11.71 -6.33 -1.94
C GLU A 287 10.54 -5.35 -1.90
N ILE A 288 10.39 -4.59 -0.80
CA ILE A 288 9.26 -3.66 -0.64
C ILE A 288 9.33 -2.49 -1.63
N ILE A 289 10.55 -2.01 -1.93
CA ILE A 289 10.76 -0.97 -2.95
C ILE A 289 10.36 -1.51 -4.33
N ALA A 290 10.78 -2.72 -4.67
CA ALA A 290 10.39 -3.37 -5.91
C ALA A 290 8.87 -3.62 -5.99
N TYR A 291 8.23 -3.96 -4.87
CA TYR A 291 6.78 -4.14 -4.79
C TYR A 291 6.01 -2.87 -5.14
N TYR A 292 6.46 -1.68 -4.71
CA TYR A 292 5.80 -0.43 -5.06
C TYR A 292 5.80 -0.17 -6.57
N VAL A 293 6.83 -0.60 -7.29
CA VAL A 293 6.89 -0.47 -8.75
C VAL A 293 5.76 -1.29 -9.40
N LEU A 294 5.70 -2.60 -9.13
CA LEU A 294 4.66 -3.44 -9.74
C LEU A 294 3.24 -3.10 -9.28
N ASN A 295 3.07 -2.73 -8.00
CA ASN A 295 1.76 -2.35 -7.48
C ASN A 295 1.21 -1.08 -8.13
N SER A 296 2.08 -0.16 -8.56
CA SER A 296 1.67 1.07 -9.25
C SER A 296 0.95 0.79 -10.57
N PHE A 297 1.36 -0.23 -11.32
CA PHE A 297 0.69 -0.67 -12.55
C PHE A 297 -0.64 -1.37 -12.26
N SER A 298 -0.75 -2.12 -11.17
CA SER A 298 -2.02 -2.68 -10.70
C SER A 298 -3.04 -1.57 -10.40
N GLN A 299 -2.62 -0.51 -9.70
CA GLN A 299 -3.46 0.65 -9.42
C GLN A 299 -3.83 1.42 -10.70
N ALA A 300 -2.89 1.60 -11.64
CA ALA A 300 -3.17 2.17 -12.95
C ALA A 300 -4.21 1.33 -13.69
N CYS A 301 -4.03 0.01 -13.75
CA CYS A 301 -4.96 -0.90 -14.40
C CYS A 301 -6.37 -0.81 -13.81
N ALA A 302 -6.50 -0.75 -12.48
CA ALA A 302 -7.79 -0.60 -11.80
C ALA A 302 -8.48 0.73 -12.15
N THR A 303 -7.76 1.84 -12.09
CA THR A 303 -8.30 3.18 -12.33
C THR A 303 -8.68 3.39 -13.79
N PHE A 304 -7.78 3.04 -14.73
CA PHE A 304 -8.07 3.13 -16.17
C PHE A 304 -9.22 2.23 -16.59
N THR A 305 -9.27 1.00 -16.05
CA THR A 305 -10.38 0.08 -16.30
C THR A 305 -11.68 0.64 -15.72
N GLY A 306 -11.66 1.18 -14.50
CA GLY A 306 -12.83 1.80 -13.86
C GLY A 306 -13.43 2.92 -14.71
N GLN A 307 -12.62 3.88 -15.18
CA GLN A 307 -13.12 4.97 -16.04
C GLN A 307 -13.64 4.44 -17.39
N ASN A 308 -12.91 3.54 -18.05
CA ASN A 308 -13.33 2.99 -19.35
C ASN A 308 -14.58 2.11 -19.23
N TYR A 309 -14.72 1.37 -18.13
CA TYR A 309 -15.93 0.61 -17.81
C TYR A 309 -17.13 1.53 -17.60
N GLY A 310 -16.98 2.59 -16.80
CA GLY A 310 -18.01 3.61 -16.61
C GLY A 310 -18.47 4.23 -17.92
N ALA A 311 -17.53 4.53 -18.82
CA ALA A 311 -17.78 5.05 -20.17
C ALA A 311 -18.29 4.01 -21.18
N LYS A 312 -18.55 2.75 -20.76
CA LYS A 312 -18.96 1.63 -21.61
C LYS A 312 -17.96 1.28 -22.73
N ARG A 313 -16.67 1.69 -22.59
CA ARG A 313 -15.58 1.44 -23.55
C ARG A 313 -14.88 0.10 -23.29
N ILE A 314 -15.62 -1.00 -23.31
CA ILE A 314 -15.14 -2.33 -22.89
C ILE A 314 -13.94 -2.83 -23.73
N GLY A 315 -13.92 -2.54 -25.05
CA GLY A 315 -12.78 -2.88 -25.89
C GLY A 315 -11.48 -2.17 -25.45
N ARG A 316 -11.60 -0.95 -24.90
CA ARG A 316 -10.47 -0.22 -24.35
C ARG A 316 -9.99 -0.81 -23.01
N CYS A 317 -10.90 -1.33 -22.16
CA CYS A 317 -10.51 -2.04 -20.94
C CYS A 317 -9.58 -3.22 -21.22
N LYS A 318 -9.83 -4.00 -22.28
CA LYS A 318 -8.94 -5.10 -22.69
C LYS A 318 -7.55 -4.61 -23.09
N ARG A 319 -7.49 -3.48 -23.83
CA ARG A 319 -6.21 -2.88 -24.23
C ARG A 319 -5.45 -2.34 -23.01
N VAL A 320 -6.17 -1.78 -22.03
CA VAL A 320 -5.57 -1.35 -20.76
C VAL A 320 -4.90 -2.53 -20.06
N LEU A 321 -5.59 -3.67 -19.90
CA LEU A 321 -5.00 -4.86 -19.30
C LEU A 321 -3.72 -5.30 -20.02
N GLY A 322 -3.78 -5.44 -21.37
CA GLY A 322 -2.61 -5.89 -22.14
C GLY A 322 -1.42 -4.92 -22.04
N ILE A 323 -1.68 -3.61 -22.05
CA ILE A 323 -0.63 -2.60 -21.94
C ILE A 323 -0.06 -2.57 -20.52
N CYS A 324 -0.90 -2.61 -19.47
CA CYS A 324 -0.42 -2.66 -18.09
C CYS A 324 0.43 -3.92 -17.82
N ILE A 325 0.05 -5.09 -18.35
CA ILE A 325 0.88 -6.31 -18.23
C ILE A 325 2.22 -6.12 -18.95
N LEU A 326 2.23 -5.55 -20.15
CA LEU A 326 3.47 -5.37 -20.91
C LEU A 326 4.41 -4.35 -20.27
N GLU A 327 3.89 -3.20 -19.84
CA GLU A 327 4.69 -2.15 -19.20
C GLU A 327 5.22 -2.60 -17.84
N ASP A 328 4.38 -3.25 -17.04
CA ASP A 328 4.77 -3.80 -15.75
C ASP A 328 5.78 -4.95 -15.91
N PHE A 329 5.64 -5.79 -16.93
CA PHE A 329 6.63 -6.82 -17.25
C PHE A 329 8.00 -6.21 -17.55
N ILE A 330 8.05 -5.13 -18.35
CA ILE A 330 9.30 -4.42 -18.64
C ILE A 330 9.89 -3.80 -17.38
N ALA A 331 9.07 -3.12 -16.57
CA ALA A 331 9.50 -2.50 -15.32
C ALA A 331 9.97 -3.55 -14.30
N THR A 332 9.23 -4.64 -14.15
CA THR A 332 9.56 -5.75 -13.25
C THR A 332 10.84 -6.47 -13.72
N ALA A 333 10.99 -6.73 -15.02
CA ALA A 333 12.22 -7.34 -15.56
C ALA A 333 13.45 -6.44 -15.33
N ALA A 334 13.31 -5.14 -15.54
CA ALA A 334 14.36 -4.18 -15.24
C ALA A 334 14.69 -4.16 -13.73
N THR A 335 13.70 -4.19 -12.86
CA THR A 335 13.87 -4.26 -11.40
C THR A 335 14.57 -5.55 -10.99
N ILE A 336 14.16 -6.70 -11.53
CA ILE A 336 14.81 -8.00 -11.29
C ILE A 336 16.29 -7.93 -11.72
N ALA A 337 16.57 -7.41 -12.91
CA ALA A 337 17.94 -7.28 -13.41
C ALA A 337 18.80 -6.40 -12.50
N VAL A 338 18.29 -5.24 -12.06
CA VAL A 338 19.00 -4.34 -11.14
C VAL A 338 19.23 -5.01 -9.78
N VAL A 339 18.21 -5.64 -9.22
CA VAL A 339 18.31 -6.28 -7.90
C VAL A 339 19.25 -7.48 -7.93
N LEU A 340 19.22 -8.33 -8.95
CA LEU A 340 20.10 -9.49 -9.03
C LEU A 340 21.54 -9.09 -9.40
N PHE A 341 21.73 -8.06 -10.23
CA PHE A 341 23.07 -7.61 -10.60
C PHE A 341 23.76 -6.87 -9.45
N PHE A 342 23.05 -5.98 -8.78
CA PHE A 342 23.59 -5.16 -7.69
C PHE A 342 23.26 -5.70 -6.29
N GLY A 343 22.65 -6.88 -6.16
CA GLY A 343 22.08 -7.40 -4.91
C GLY A 343 23.07 -7.47 -3.76
N HIS A 344 24.30 -7.90 -4.00
CA HIS A 344 25.36 -7.92 -3.00
C HIS A 344 25.68 -6.50 -2.49
N SER A 345 25.82 -5.54 -3.40
CA SER A 345 26.10 -4.14 -3.06
C SER A 345 24.92 -3.48 -2.34
N LEU A 346 23.68 -3.79 -2.76
CA LEU A 346 22.48 -3.28 -2.10
C LEU A 346 22.32 -3.82 -0.68
N LEU A 347 22.62 -5.10 -0.46
CA LEU A 347 22.60 -5.71 0.87
C LEU A 347 23.70 -5.14 1.76
N ALA A 348 24.92 -4.91 1.21
CA ALA A 348 26.05 -4.31 1.93
C ALA A 348 25.75 -2.89 2.45
N LEU A 349 24.76 -2.18 1.90
CA LEU A 349 24.30 -0.89 2.44
C LEU A 349 23.58 -1.04 3.79
N PHE A 350 23.02 -2.21 4.08
CA PHE A 350 22.31 -2.50 5.33
C PHE A 350 23.22 -3.19 6.34
N ASP A 351 24.02 -4.17 5.88
CA ASP A 351 24.98 -4.91 6.72
C ASP A 351 26.15 -5.41 5.86
N ALA A 352 27.36 -5.03 6.23
CA ALA A 352 28.58 -5.37 5.49
C ALA A 352 29.12 -6.78 5.81
N THR A 353 28.49 -7.54 6.72
CA THR A 353 28.90 -8.90 7.10
C THR A 353 28.73 -9.87 5.93
N PRO A 354 29.79 -10.57 5.48
CA PRO A 354 29.71 -11.44 4.30
C PRO A 354 28.65 -12.53 4.40
N GLU A 355 28.44 -13.10 5.58
CA GLU A 355 27.42 -14.13 5.81
C GLU A 355 26.00 -13.56 5.65
N VAL A 356 25.74 -12.34 6.18
CA VAL A 356 24.46 -11.65 6.03
C VAL A 356 24.17 -11.35 4.56
N ILE A 357 25.18 -10.90 3.82
CA ILE A 357 25.05 -10.62 2.37
C ILE A 357 24.74 -11.90 1.61
N SER A 358 25.43 -13.01 1.90
CA SER A 358 25.22 -14.29 1.21
C SER A 358 23.81 -14.84 1.42
N VAL A 359 23.36 -14.87 2.66
CA VAL A 359 22.00 -15.35 3.01
C VAL A 359 20.93 -14.41 2.44
N GLY A 360 21.12 -13.08 2.55
CA GLY A 360 20.23 -12.09 1.99
C GLY A 360 20.12 -12.19 0.47
N TYR A 361 21.23 -12.45 -0.23
CA TYR A 361 21.23 -12.65 -1.67
C TYR A 361 20.46 -13.91 -2.09
N THR A 362 20.58 -15.00 -1.33
CA THR A 362 19.76 -16.21 -1.53
C THR A 362 18.27 -15.88 -1.50
N ARG A 363 17.83 -15.07 -0.55
CA ARG A 363 16.44 -14.60 -0.49
C ARG A 363 16.05 -13.79 -1.72
N LEU A 364 16.88 -12.82 -2.12
CA LEU A 364 16.62 -12.02 -3.31
C LEU A 364 16.48 -12.89 -4.56
N VAL A 365 17.40 -13.84 -4.79
CA VAL A 365 17.33 -14.76 -5.94
C VAL A 365 16.03 -15.57 -5.93
N MET A 366 15.67 -16.17 -4.80
CA MET A 366 14.47 -17.01 -4.70
C MET A 366 13.18 -16.22 -4.89
N VAL A 367 13.06 -15.06 -4.27
CA VAL A 367 11.85 -14.23 -4.38
C VAL A 367 11.73 -13.62 -5.78
N PHE A 368 12.81 -13.03 -6.29
CA PHE A 368 12.79 -12.34 -7.58
C PHE A 368 12.72 -13.30 -8.77
N SER A 369 13.12 -14.57 -8.65
CA SER A 369 12.91 -15.59 -9.70
C SER A 369 11.44 -15.79 -10.08
N ALA A 370 10.52 -15.55 -9.14
CA ALA A 370 9.08 -15.69 -9.34
C ALA A 370 8.32 -14.35 -9.34
N TYR A 371 9.03 -13.22 -9.34
CA TYR A 371 8.43 -11.91 -9.18
C TYR A 371 7.49 -11.53 -10.34
N THR A 372 7.73 -12.08 -11.53
CA THR A 372 6.83 -11.98 -12.68
C THR A 372 5.44 -12.55 -12.40
N PHE A 373 5.32 -13.60 -11.59
CA PHE A 373 3.99 -14.10 -11.17
C PHE A 373 3.29 -13.13 -10.22
N SER A 374 4.06 -12.43 -9.35
CA SER A 374 3.52 -11.38 -8.50
C SER A 374 2.92 -10.25 -9.35
N MET A 375 3.66 -9.77 -10.33
CA MET A 375 3.20 -8.77 -11.28
C MET A 375 1.91 -9.20 -12.00
N LEU A 376 1.87 -10.42 -12.51
CA LEU A 376 0.71 -10.93 -13.26
C LEU A 376 -0.55 -10.96 -12.39
N TYR A 377 -0.49 -11.54 -11.18
CA TYR A 377 -1.70 -11.60 -10.36
C TYR A 377 -2.14 -10.23 -9.86
N GLU A 378 -1.21 -9.31 -9.58
CA GLU A 378 -1.54 -7.96 -9.14
C GLU A 378 -2.25 -7.16 -10.25
N VAL A 379 -1.72 -7.14 -11.48
CA VAL A 379 -2.35 -6.43 -12.61
C VAL A 379 -3.70 -7.05 -12.96
N MET A 380 -3.81 -8.39 -12.99
CA MET A 380 -5.10 -9.06 -13.23
C MET A 380 -6.12 -8.77 -12.14
N SER A 381 -5.68 -8.70 -10.87
CA SER A 381 -6.52 -8.29 -9.73
C SER A 381 -6.98 -6.84 -9.88
N GLY A 382 -6.08 -5.92 -10.25
CA GLY A 382 -6.40 -4.53 -10.56
C GLY A 382 -7.45 -4.41 -11.66
N TYR A 383 -7.32 -5.20 -12.72
CA TYR A 383 -8.31 -5.24 -13.80
C TYR A 383 -9.69 -5.68 -13.32
N LEU A 384 -9.78 -6.77 -12.52
CA LEU A 384 -11.03 -7.24 -11.96
C LEU A 384 -11.67 -6.20 -11.03
N ARG A 385 -10.85 -5.56 -10.17
CA ARG A 385 -11.28 -4.47 -9.28
C ARG A 385 -11.86 -3.29 -10.06
N GLY A 386 -11.28 -2.93 -11.20
CA GLY A 386 -11.79 -1.89 -12.09
C GLY A 386 -13.22 -2.13 -12.59
N PHE A 387 -13.65 -3.39 -12.71
CA PHE A 387 -15.05 -3.78 -12.97
C PHE A 387 -15.91 -3.91 -11.72
N GLY A 388 -15.38 -3.62 -10.54
CA GLY A 388 -16.07 -3.80 -9.26
C GLY A 388 -16.04 -5.24 -8.73
N ILE A 389 -15.24 -6.13 -9.31
CA ILE A 389 -15.05 -7.52 -8.88
C ILE A 389 -13.82 -7.56 -7.96
N SER A 390 -13.99 -7.34 -6.67
CA SER A 390 -12.87 -7.27 -5.71
C SER A 390 -12.79 -8.51 -4.81
N LEU A 391 -13.91 -9.10 -4.44
CA LEU A 391 -13.94 -10.23 -3.52
C LEU A 391 -13.21 -11.46 -4.09
N VAL A 392 -13.38 -11.75 -5.39
CA VAL A 392 -12.78 -12.93 -6.02
C VAL A 392 -11.26 -12.87 -6.03
N PRO A 393 -10.60 -11.82 -6.57
CA PRO A 393 -9.14 -11.74 -6.49
C PRO A 393 -8.62 -11.68 -5.05
N ALA A 394 -9.36 -11.04 -4.12
CA ALA A 394 -8.96 -11.01 -2.71
C ALA A 394 -8.93 -12.41 -2.09
N LEU A 395 -10.00 -13.20 -2.24
CA LEU A 395 -10.08 -14.56 -1.71
C LEU A 395 -9.03 -15.49 -2.35
N LEU A 396 -8.86 -15.43 -3.67
CA LEU A 396 -7.89 -16.27 -4.37
C LEU A 396 -6.44 -15.91 -3.98
N THR A 397 -6.15 -14.62 -3.75
CA THR A 397 -4.84 -14.21 -3.26
C THR A 397 -4.60 -14.66 -1.81
N VAL A 398 -5.62 -14.55 -0.94
CA VAL A 398 -5.51 -15.07 0.43
C VAL A 398 -5.26 -16.58 0.42
N ILE A 399 -5.97 -17.34 -0.40
CA ILE A 399 -5.78 -18.79 -0.52
C ILE A 399 -4.39 -19.10 -1.12
N GLY A 400 -4.04 -18.48 -2.24
CA GLY A 400 -2.85 -18.80 -3.02
C GLY A 400 -1.56 -18.33 -2.36
N VAL A 401 -1.55 -17.15 -1.73
CA VAL A 401 -0.35 -16.65 -1.04
C VAL A 401 -0.37 -17.05 0.43
N VAL A 402 -1.38 -16.62 1.18
CA VAL A 402 -1.38 -16.79 2.63
C VAL A 402 -1.63 -18.25 3.01
N GLY A 403 -2.63 -18.90 2.41
CA GLY A 403 -2.95 -20.31 2.65
C GLY A 403 -1.76 -21.22 2.36
N VAL A 404 -1.15 -21.07 1.18
CA VAL A 404 0.02 -21.89 0.81
C VAL A 404 1.20 -21.64 1.75
N ARG A 405 1.50 -20.38 2.09
CA ARG A 405 2.63 -20.03 2.96
C ARG A 405 2.45 -20.56 4.39
N ILE A 406 1.27 -20.37 4.98
CA ILE A 406 0.99 -20.86 6.33
C ILE A 406 1.05 -22.38 6.37
N THR A 407 0.42 -23.06 5.41
CA THR A 407 0.46 -24.53 5.31
C THR A 407 1.90 -25.03 5.17
N TRP A 408 2.71 -24.37 4.34
CA TRP A 408 4.11 -24.73 4.16
C TRP A 408 4.93 -24.59 5.44
N ILE A 409 4.77 -23.46 6.15
CA ILE A 409 5.45 -23.24 7.43
C ILE A 409 5.00 -24.22 8.50
N ALA A 410 3.73 -24.62 8.50
CA ALA A 410 3.19 -25.55 9.49
C ALA A 410 3.62 -27.02 9.24
N PHE A 411 3.72 -27.45 7.99
CA PHE A 411 3.91 -28.87 7.67
C PHE A 411 5.28 -29.21 7.05
N VAL A 412 5.85 -28.32 6.25
CA VAL A 412 7.13 -28.59 5.53
C VAL A 412 8.32 -28.08 6.33
N PHE A 413 8.24 -26.85 6.85
CA PHE A 413 9.36 -26.26 7.58
C PHE A 413 9.79 -27.04 8.83
N PRO A 414 8.92 -27.70 9.64
CA PRO A 414 9.37 -28.48 10.77
C PRO A 414 10.25 -29.68 10.41
N ALA A 415 10.03 -30.25 9.20
CA ALA A 415 10.85 -31.36 8.67
C ALA A 415 12.17 -30.90 8.06
N HIS A 416 12.23 -29.68 7.55
CA HIS A 416 13.37 -29.10 6.84
C HIS A 416 13.66 -27.70 7.36
N ARG A 417 14.32 -27.59 8.53
CA ARG A 417 14.60 -26.30 9.20
C ARG A 417 15.78 -25.58 8.56
N THR A 418 15.63 -25.21 7.29
CA THR A 418 16.62 -24.38 6.55
C THR A 418 15.97 -23.10 6.02
N PHE A 419 16.81 -22.11 5.74
CA PHE A 419 16.34 -20.84 5.18
C PHE A 419 15.76 -21.04 3.77
N GLU A 420 16.39 -21.86 2.97
CA GLU A 420 15.95 -22.21 1.62
C GLU A 420 14.58 -22.88 1.62
N ALA A 421 14.33 -23.76 2.62
CA ALA A 421 13.02 -24.39 2.78
C ALA A 421 11.90 -23.37 3.05
N ILE A 422 12.20 -22.26 3.74
CA ILE A 422 11.23 -21.15 3.89
C ILE A 422 11.09 -20.39 2.58
N MET A 423 12.22 -20.07 1.91
CA MET A 423 12.21 -19.20 0.74
C MET A 423 11.52 -19.82 -0.48
N ILE A 424 11.61 -21.13 -0.66
CA ILE A 424 11.00 -21.83 -1.81
C ILE A 424 9.46 -21.71 -1.83
N VAL A 425 8.83 -21.41 -0.71
CA VAL A 425 7.37 -21.17 -0.67
C VAL A 425 6.96 -19.92 -1.46
N TYR A 426 7.87 -18.93 -1.61
CA TYR A 426 7.55 -17.70 -2.35
C TYR A 426 7.25 -17.99 -3.83
N PRO A 427 8.14 -18.62 -4.60
CA PRO A 427 7.84 -19.00 -5.99
C PRO A 427 6.56 -19.81 -6.12
N ILE A 428 6.37 -20.81 -5.24
CA ILE A 428 5.21 -21.71 -5.28
C ILE A 428 3.91 -20.90 -5.06
N SER A 429 3.86 -20.09 -4.00
CA SER A 429 2.67 -19.30 -3.66
C SER A 429 2.33 -18.24 -4.70
N LEU A 430 3.35 -17.57 -5.25
CA LEU A 430 3.15 -16.55 -6.29
C LEU A 430 2.65 -17.17 -7.60
N ALA A 431 3.24 -18.29 -8.04
CA ALA A 431 2.82 -19.00 -9.24
C ALA A 431 1.40 -19.55 -9.08
N ALA A 432 1.10 -20.21 -7.97
CA ALA A 432 -0.25 -20.71 -7.67
C ALA A 432 -1.30 -19.59 -7.72
N THR A 433 -1.01 -18.45 -7.11
CA THR A 433 -1.92 -17.30 -7.11
C THR A 433 -2.13 -16.74 -8.52
N ALA A 434 -1.06 -16.59 -9.31
CA ALA A 434 -1.16 -16.11 -10.69
C ALA A 434 -2.04 -17.04 -11.55
N VAL A 435 -1.89 -18.35 -11.37
CA VAL A 435 -2.74 -19.35 -12.07
C VAL A 435 -4.20 -19.24 -11.62
N LEU A 436 -4.48 -19.18 -10.30
CA LEU A 436 -5.83 -19.07 -9.76
C LEU A 436 -6.55 -17.81 -10.26
N ILE A 437 -5.88 -16.67 -10.25
CA ILE A 437 -6.46 -15.41 -10.72
C ILE A 437 -6.60 -15.40 -12.24
N GLY A 438 -5.64 -16.00 -12.97
CA GLY A 438 -5.74 -16.20 -14.41
C GLY A 438 -6.97 -17.04 -14.79
N ILE A 439 -7.22 -18.16 -14.10
CA ILE A 439 -8.42 -18.98 -14.26
C ILE A 439 -9.68 -18.16 -13.94
N ALA A 440 -9.70 -17.43 -12.84
CA ALA A 440 -10.82 -16.56 -12.50
C ALA A 440 -11.11 -15.53 -13.58
N LEU A 441 -10.07 -14.88 -14.13
CA LEU A 441 -10.19 -13.92 -15.21
C LEU A 441 -10.80 -14.57 -16.48
N LEU A 442 -10.39 -15.79 -16.80
CA LEU A 442 -10.93 -16.56 -17.93
C LEU A 442 -12.38 -17.02 -17.70
N CYS A 443 -12.75 -17.37 -16.46
CA CYS A 443 -14.12 -17.76 -16.10
C CYS A 443 -15.08 -16.56 -16.06
N TYR A 444 -14.67 -15.48 -15.40
CA TYR A 444 -15.53 -14.28 -15.28
C TYR A 444 -15.68 -13.53 -16.58
N ARG A 445 -14.66 -13.52 -17.44
CA ARG A 445 -14.62 -12.82 -18.73
C ARG A 445 -15.28 -11.44 -18.68
N PRO A 446 -14.87 -10.53 -17.76
CA PRO A 446 -15.62 -9.31 -17.47
C PRO A 446 -15.87 -8.48 -18.73
N SER A 447 -14.91 -8.43 -19.64
CA SER A 447 -15.04 -7.74 -20.91
C SER A 447 -16.02 -8.38 -21.91
N LYS A 448 -16.40 -9.66 -21.75
CA LYS A 448 -17.48 -10.27 -22.54
C LYS A 448 -18.83 -10.13 -21.83
N ARG A 449 -18.83 -10.32 -20.49
CA ARG A 449 -20.03 -10.27 -19.66
C ARG A 449 -20.68 -8.88 -19.64
N PHE A 450 -19.86 -7.83 -19.61
CA PHE A 450 -20.31 -6.44 -19.57
C PHE A 450 -20.28 -5.75 -20.96
N ALA A 451 -19.93 -6.48 -22.03
CA ALA A 451 -20.10 -5.95 -23.38
C ALA A 451 -21.58 -5.67 -23.60
N VAL A 452 -21.90 -4.43 -23.94
CA VAL A 452 -23.25 -4.07 -24.39
C VAL A 452 -23.48 -4.89 -25.66
N LYS A 453 -24.50 -5.76 -25.69
CA LYS A 453 -24.96 -6.38 -26.94
C LYS A 453 -25.32 -5.22 -27.88
N PRO A 454 -24.85 -5.26 -29.13
CA PRO A 454 -25.15 -4.24 -30.12
C PRO A 454 -26.65 -4.09 -30.33
#